data_a29ff213bb3492b70feaa7bca74822f8
#
_entry.id   a29ff213bb3492b70feaa7bca74822f8
#
_cell.length_a   1.000
_cell.length_b   1.000
_cell.length_c   1.000
_cell.angle_alpha   90.00
_cell.angle_beta   90.00
_cell.angle_gamma   90.00
#
_symmetry.space_group_name_H-M   'P 1'
#
loop_
_entity.id
_entity.type
_entity.pdbx_description
1 polymer ?
#
loop_
_entity_poly.entity_id
_entity_poly.type
_entity_poly.pdbx_seq_one_letter_code
_entity_poly.pdbx_strand_id
1 'polypeptide(L)'
;MTLPYRDNVGALLFNAAGQVLVARRADLPNAEGAAGGWQLPQGGMDAGEDPAIAVFRELQEEIGTAKAEILAEHPRWLFYDLPSELIGKALGGKYRGQRQKWFALRFLGADGDIRLDLDPHPEFDAWRWARLQELPALAVEFKRAIYEDLAREFARFGG
;
A
#
# COMPACT_ATOMS: atom_id res chain seq x y z
N MET A 1 3.03 23.96 16.80
CA MET A 1 3.86 23.52 15.67
C MET A 1 3.20 22.35 14.97
N THR A 2 3.07 22.45 13.67
CA THR A 2 2.41 21.41 12.87
C THR A 2 3.42 20.32 12.50
N LEU A 3 3.05 19.05 12.72
CA LEU A 3 3.90 17.93 12.30
C LEU A 3 3.90 17.80 10.78
N PRO A 4 5.00 17.31 10.19
CA PRO A 4 5.06 17.10 8.74
C PRO A 4 4.31 15.84 8.33
N TYR A 5 4.07 15.70 7.03
CA TYR A 5 3.64 14.43 6.42
C TYR A 5 4.86 13.57 6.15
N ARG A 6 4.69 12.25 6.29
CA ARG A 6 5.72 11.29 5.91
C ARG A 6 5.57 10.97 4.42
N ASP A 7 6.66 11.02 3.67
CA ASP A 7 6.66 10.62 2.26
C ASP A 7 6.59 9.10 2.14
N ASN A 8 5.71 8.63 1.26
CA ASN A 8 5.35 7.22 1.17
C ASN A 8 5.02 6.87 -0.28
N VAL A 9 5.23 5.62 -0.66
CA VAL A 9 4.80 5.08 -1.95
C VAL A 9 3.89 3.90 -1.73
N GLY A 10 2.99 3.67 -2.67
CA GLY A 10 2.09 2.53 -2.61
C GLY A 10 1.88 1.90 -3.97
N ALA A 11 1.45 0.66 -3.96
CA ALA A 11 1.33 -0.15 -5.16
C ALA A 11 -0.03 -0.82 -5.28
N LEU A 12 -0.65 -0.67 -6.47
CA LEU A 12 -1.70 -1.57 -6.91
C LEU A 12 -1.04 -2.54 -7.88
N LEU A 13 -0.72 -3.74 -7.39
CA LEU A 13 -0.07 -4.77 -8.18
C LEU A 13 -1.15 -5.67 -8.78
N PHE A 14 -1.30 -5.61 -10.10
CA PHE A 14 -2.35 -6.32 -10.83
C PHE A 14 -1.83 -7.62 -11.43
N ASN A 15 -2.58 -8.71 -11.28
CA ASN A 15 -2.30 -9.95 -11.99
C ASN A 15 -2.94 -9.93 -13.39
N ALA A 16 -2.78 -11.02 -14.14
CA ALA A 16 -3.31 -11.12 -15.51
C ALA A 16 -4.84 -11.06 -15.57
N ALA A 17 -5.51 -11.40 -14.48
CA ALA A 17 -6.99 -11.33 -14.41
C ALA A 17 -7.49 -9.95 -13.99
N GLY A 18 -6.59 -8.99 -13.76
CA GLY A 18 -6.98 -7.65 -13.31
C GLY A 18 -7.33 -7.59 -11.84
N GLN A 19 -6.98 -8.60 -11.07
CA GLN A 19 -7.12 -8.56 -9.62
C GLN A 19 -5.91 -7.88 -9.00
N VAL A 20 -6.09 -7.28 -7.84
CA VAL A 20 -5.07 -6.49 -7.17
C VAL A 20 -4.62 -7.19 -5.89
N LEU A 21 -3.32 -7.14 -5.62
CA LEU A 21 -2.76 -7.77 -4.42
C LEU A 21 -3.09 -6.95 -3.18
N VAL A 22 -3.65 -7.63 -2.18
CA VAL A 22 -3.80 -7.08 -0.83
C VAL A 22 -3.13 -8.02 0.16
N ALA A 23 -2.63 -7.44 1.24
CA ALA A 23 -1.92 -8.19 2.28
C ALA A 23 -2.42 -7.79 3.66
N ARG A 24 -2.33 -8.74 4.59
CA ARG A 24 -2.82 -8.52 5.95
C ARG A 24 -1.64 -8.20 6.87
N ARG A 25 -1.78 -7.14 7.64
CA ARG A 25 -0.73 -6.73 8.58
C ARG A 25 -0.56 -7.75 9.70
N ALA A 26 0.69 -8.15 9.92
CA ALA A 26 1.04 -9.13 10.94
C ALA A 26 0.85 -8.60 12.37
N ASP A 27 0.99 -7.29 12.56
CA ASP A 27 0.87 -6.64 13.87
C ASP A 27 -0.58 -6.32 14.26
N LEU A 28 -1.53 -6.56 13.34
CA LEU A 28 -2.94 -6.25 13.56
C LEU A 28 -3.84 -7.44 13.17
N PRO A 29 -3.60 -8.64 13.74
CA PRO A 29 -4.33 -9.83 13.31
C PRO A 29 -5.82 -9.80 13.62
N ASN A 30 -6.24 -9.04 14.63
CA ASN A 30 -7.65 -8.83 14.97
C ASN A 30 -8.01 -7.38 14.76
N ALA A 31 -7.57 -6.87 13.64
CA ALA A 31 -7.40 -5.46 13.45
C ALA A 31 -8.64 -4.63 13.58
N GLU A 32 -8.40 -3.50 14.13
CA GLU A 32 -9.23 -2.35 13.98
C GLU A 32 -9.22 -1.92 12.52
N GLY A 33 -10.36 -1.53 12.06
CA GLY A 33 -10.58 -1.18 10.69
C GLY A 33 -11.31 -2.26 9.94
N ALA A 34 -11.70 -1.97 8.72
CA ALA A 34 -12.47 -2.87 7.91
C ALA A 34 -11.63 -4.09 7.53
N ALA A 35 -12.28 -5.25 7.47
CA ALA A 35 -11.72 -6.48 6.92
C ALA A 35 -10.40 -6.97 7.53
N GLY A 36 -10.17 -6.68 8.81
CA GLY A 36 -9.10 -7.35 9.56
C GLY A 36 -7.68 -6.98 9.19
N GLY A 37 -7.44 -5.74 8.79
CA GLY A 37 -6.09 -5.25 8.55
C GLY A 37 -5.54 -5.49 7.15
N TRP A 38 -6.39 -5.86 6.22
CA TRP A 38 -6.00 -6.00 4.81
C TRP A 38 -5.73 -4.64 4.19
N GLN A 39 -4.65 -4.53 3.43
CA GLN A 39 -4.26 -3.27 2.81
C GLN A 39 -3.42 -3.49 1.55
N LEU A 40 -3.27 -2.43 0.77
CA LEU A 40 -2.34 -2.40 -0.36
C LEU A 40 -0.91 -2.28 0.17
N PRO A 41 0.08 -2.88 -0.52
CA PRO A 41 1.48 -2.66 -0.17
C PRO A 41 1.82 -1.17 -0.25
N GLN A 42 2.50 -0.67 0.78
CA GLN A 42 2.95 0.71 0.84
C GLN A 42 4.05 0.84 1.88
N GLY A 43 4.92 1.81 1.72
CA GLY A 43 5.99 2.01 2.68
C GLY A 43 6.65 3.37 2.52
N GLY A 44 7.45 3.74 3.51
CA GLY A 44 8.12 5.02 3.55
C GLY A 44 9.22 5.15 2.52
N MET A 45 9.38 6.34 1.99
CA MET A 45 10.49 6.67 1.10
C MET A 45 11.71 7.09 1.92
N ASP A 46 12.90 6.74 1.41
CA ASP A 46 14.14 7.27 1.94
C ASP A 46 14.35 8.71 1.44
N ALA A 47 15.12 9.49 2.17
CA ALA A 47 15.39 10.87 1.80
C ALA A 47 16.00 10.94 0.40
N GLY A 48 15.41 11.75 -0.46
CA GLY A 48 15.90 11.95 -1.84
C GLY A 48 15.62 10.79 -2.79
N GLU A 49 14.89 9.76 -2.36
CA GLU A 49 14.58 8.61 -3.20
C GLU A 49 13.52 8.98 -4.24
N ASP A 50 13.70 8.48 -5.47
CA ASP A 50 12.69 8.60 -6.52
C ASP A 50 11.50 7.67 -6.19
N PRO A 51 10.25 8.15 -6.25
CA PRO A 51 9.09 7.31 -5.97
C PRO A 51 9.02 6.03 -6.80
N ALA A 52 9.38 6.08 -8.09
CA ALA A 52 9.35 4.89 -8.95
C ALA A 52 10.38 3.85 -8.51
N ILE A 53 11.52 4.28 -7.96
CA ILE A 53 12.51 3.37 -7.40
C ILE A 53 12.03 2.84 -6.06
N ALA A 54 11.46 3.72 -5.25
CA ALA A 54 10.97 3.35 -3.91
C ALA A 54 9.89 2.27 -3.97
N VAL A 55 8.98 2.34 -4.93
CA VAL A 55 7.88 1.36 -5.00
C VAL A 55 8.41 -0.05 -5.29
N PHE A 56 9.42 -0.19 -6.13
CA PHE A 56 10.05 -1.50 -6.38
C PHE A 56 10.79 -2.00 -5.14
N ARG A 57 11.50 -1.12 -4.44
CA ARG A 57 12.20 -1.48 -3.21
C ARG A 57 11.20 -1.97 -2.15
N GLU A 58 10.10 -1.26 -1.97
CA GLU A 58 9.07 -1.65 -1.01
C GLU A 58 8.41 -2.98 -1.37
N LEU A 59 8.14 -3.22 -2.65
CA LEU A 59 7.61 -4.52 -3.08
C LEU A 59 8.58 -5.64 -2.73
N GLN A 60 9.87 -5.47 -3.01
CA GLN A 60 10.86 -6.48 -2.69
C GLN A 60 10.93 -6.75 -1.19
N GLU A 61 10.87 -5.70 -0.38
CA GLU A 61 10.93 -5.84 1.07
C GLU A 61 9.67 -6.49 1.65
N GLU A 62 8.50 -6.10 1.17
CA GLU A 62 7.22 -6.50 1.78
C GLU A 62 6.67 -7.81 1.24
N ILE A 63 6.80 -8.07 -0.05
CA ILE A 63 6.22 -9.27 -0.66
C ILE A 63 7.27 -10.17 -1.32
N GLY A 64 8.54 -9.86 -1.15
CA GLY A 64 9.64 -10.74 -1.57
C GLY A 64 9.93 -10.74 -3.06
N THR A 65 9.27 -9.92 -3.85
CA THR A 65 9.51 -9.86 -5.29
C THR A 65 9.24 -8.47 -5.83
N ALA A 66 10.06 -8.06 -6.80
CA ALA A 66 9.85 -6.84 -7.57
C ALA A 66 9.65 -7.16 -9.06
N LYS A 67 9.17 -8.37 -9.38
CA LYS A 67 8.88 -8.80 -10.75
C LYS A 67 7.62 -8.13 -11.26
N ALA A 68 7.74 -6.88 -11.64
CA ALA A 68 6.61 -6.04 -12.03
C ALA A 68 7.05 -4.96 -12.99
N GLU A 69 6.09 -4.41 -13.72
CA GLU A 69 6.33 -3.23 -14.55
C GLU A 69 5.31 -2.15 -14.20
N ILE A 70 5.71 -0.89 -14.24
CA ILE A 70 4.82 0.23 -13.98
C ILE A 70 3.90 0.42 -15.19
N LEU A 71 2.58 0.37 -14.94
CA LEU A 71 1.56 0.66 -15.93
C LEU A 71 1.20 2.15 -15.92
N ALA A 72 1.13 2.74 -14.76
CA ALA A 72 0.79 4.14 -14.61
C ALA A 72 1.20 4.65 -13.23
N GLU A 73 1.49 5.94 -13.16
CA GLU A 73 1.73 6.65 -11.92
C GLU A 73 0.53 7.56 -11.68
N HIS A 74 0.02 7.59 -10.45
CA HIS A 74 -1.06 8.51 -10.11
C HIS A 74 -0.57 9.94 -10.33
N PRO A 75 -1.36 10.80 -10.97
CA PRO A 75 -0.89 12.16 -11.32
C PRO A 75 -0.68 13.07 -10.12
N ARG A 76 -1.22 12.72 -8.95
CA ARG A 76 -1.13 13.54 -7.75
C ARG A 76 -0.60 12.77 -6.56
N TRP A 77 0.01 13.48 -5.62
CA TRP A 77 0.25 12.96 -4.28
C TRP A 77 -1.08 12.94 -3.52
N LEU A 78 -1.36 11.83 -2.84
CA LEU A 78 -2.58 11.70 -2.05
C LEU A 78 -2.22 11.80 -0.57
N PHE A 79 -3.00 12.55 0.17
CA PHE A 79 -2.71 12.86 1.57
C PHE A 79 -3.77 12.27 2.46
N TYR A 80 -3.38 11.78 3.63
CA TYR A 80 -4.31 11.57 4.73
C TYR A 80 -3.69 12.02 6.04
N ASP A 81 -4.54 12.48 6.95
CA ASP A 81 -4.15 12.83 8.30
C ASP A 81 -4.50 11.70 9.25
N LEU A 82 -3.62 11.43 10.22
CA LEU A 82 -3.94 10.49 11.29
C LEU A 82 -5.09 11.04 12.14
N PRO A 83 -5.99 10.16 12.63
CA PRO A 83 -6.92 10.57 13.67
C PRO A 83 -6.16 11.14 14.87
N SER A 84 -6.77 12.10 15.58
CA SER A 84 -6.09 12.79 16.67
C SER A 84 -5.54 11.84 17.75
N GLU A 85 -6.24 10.73 18.00
CA GLU A 85 -5.81 9.74 18.99
C GLU A 85 -4.56 8.96 18.57
N LEU A 86 -4.19 8.99 17.31
CA LEU A 86 -3.00 8.31 16.78
C LEU A 86 -1.81 9.25 16.62
N ILE A 87 -2.02 10.56 16.67
CA ILE A 87 -0.92 11.52 16.57
C ILE A 87 -0.03 11.36 17.80
N GLY A 88 1.28 11.27 17.56
CA GLY A 88 2.26 11.01 18.62
C GLY A 88 2.47 9.55 18.92
N LYS A 89 1.71 8.65 18.29
CA LYS A 89 1.81 7.20 18.50
C LYS A 89 2.15 6.45 17.20
N ALA A 90 1.33 6.62 16.16
CA ALA A 90 1.57 5.97 14.88
C ALA A 90 2.70 6.68 14.12
N LEU A 91 3.31 5.97 13.15
CA LEU A 91 4.38 6.50 12.30
C LEU A 91 5.57 7.05 13.12
N GLY A 92 5.91 6.39 14.22
CA GLY A 92 7.01 6.81 15.08
C GLY A 92 6.73 8.06 15.90
N GLY A 93 5.50 8.53 15.91
CA GLY A 93 5.09 9.71 16.67
C GLY A 93 5.55 11.04 16.09
N LYS A 94 6.08 11.04 14.86
CA LYS A 94 6.75 12.22 14.29
C LYS A 94 5.94 12.93 13.20
N TYR A 95 4.81 12.34 12.77
CA TYR A 95 4.10 12.80 11.59
C TYR A 95 2.62 13.02 11.88
N ARG A 96 2.01 13.92 11.11
CA ARG A 96 0.56 14.14 11.17
C ARG A 96 -0.22 13.18 10.28
N GLY A 97 0.46 12.49 9.37
CA GLY A 97 -0.12 11.59 8.39
C GLY A 97 0.90 11.27 7.32
N GLN A 98 0.42 10.85 6.16
CA GLN A 98 1.30 10.51 5.05
C GLN A 98 0.91 11.25 3.77
N ARG A 99 1.91 11.48 2.95
CA ARG A 99 1.79 11.98 1.60
C ARG A 99 2.25 10.85 0.69
N GLN A 100 1.35 10.32 -0.14
CA GLN A 100 1.58 9.07 -0.85
C GLN A 100 1.57 9.25 -2.35
N LYS A 101 2.57 8.67 -3.03
CA LYS A 101 2.60 8.54 -4.47
C LYS A 101 2.25 7.10 -4.82
N TRP A 102 1.21 6.92 -5.62
CA TRP A 102 0.68 5.60 -5.93
C TRP A 102 0.95 5.20 -7.37
N PHE A 103 1.18 3.91 -7.57
CA PHE A 103 1.49 3.31 -8.87
C PHE A 103 0.59 2.12 -9.13
N ALA A 104 0.19 1.96 -10.41
CA ALA A 104 -0.39 0.72 -10.89
C ALA A 104 0.73 -0.06 -11.57
N LEU A 105 0.90 -1.33 -11.20
CA LEU A 105 1.94 -2.19 -11.76
C LEU A 105 1.33 -3.51 -12.23
N ARG A 106 1.92 -4.08 -13.29
CA ARG A 106 1.59 -5.43 -13.75
C ARG A 106 2.56 -6.41 -13.11
N PHE A 107 2.01 -7.43 -12.41
CA PHE A 107 2.86 -8.50 -11.88
C PHE A 107 3.35 -9.40 -13.01
N LEU A 108 4.66 -9.62 -13.08
CA LEU A 108 5.31 -10.41 -14.11
C LEU A 108 5.77 -11.77 -13.60
N GLY A 109 5.55 -12.06 -12.33
CA GLY A 109 5.93 -13.33 -11.72
C GLY A 109 4.74 -14.27 -11.56
N ALA A 110 4.99 -15.35 -10.85
CA ALA A 110 3.98 -16.31 -10.43
C ALA A 110 3.64 -16.10 -8.95
N ASP A 111 2.49 -16.61 -8.50
CA ASP A 111 2.07 -16.48 -7.12
C ASP A 111 3.14 -17.01 -6.15
N GLY A 112 3.85 -18.08 -6.51
CA GLY A 112 4.91 -18.64 -5.69
C GLY A 112 6.13 -17.74 -5.49
N ASP A 113 6.25 -16.68 -6.28
CA ASP A 113 7.32 -15.69 -6.09
C ASP A 113 7.02 -14.75 -4.93
N ILE A 114 5.76 -14.66 -4.51
CA ILE A 114 5.36 -13.79 -3.41
C ILE A 114 5.72 -14.47 -2.09
N ARG A 115 6.64 -13.84 -1.35
CA ARG A 115 7.18 -14.37 -0.10
C ARG A 115 7.11 -13.28 0.97
N LEU A 116 6.35 -13.53 2.01
CA LEU A 116 6.18 -12.59 3.11
C LEU A 116 7.18 -12.80 4.23
N ASP A 117 7.95 -13.89 4.18
CA ASP A 117 8.82 -14.35 5.25
C ASP A 117 10.32 -14.09 5.01
N LEU A 118 10.66 -13.30 4.00
CA LEU A 118 12.06 -13.02 3.69
C LEU A 118 12.68 -11.98 4.60
N ASP A 119 11.85 -11.09 5.18
CA ASP A 119 12.31 -10.11 6.15
C ASP A 119 12.28 -10.73 7.55
N PRO A 120 13.29 -10.45 8.42
CA PRO A 120 13.28 -10.94 9.80
C PRO A 120 12.07 -10.49 10.60
N HIS A 121 11.47 -9.35 10.24
CA HIS A 121 10.28 -8.80 10.89
C HIS A 121 9.20 -8.56 9.83
N PRO A 122 8.51 -9.61 9.40
CA PRO A 122 7.54 -9.49 8.30
C PRO A 122 6.44 -8.47 8.61
N GLU A 123 6.20 -7.59 7.66
CA GLU A 123 5.11 -6.60 7.73
C GLU A 123 3.74 -7.30 7.65
N PHE A 124 3.65 -8.34 6.82
CA PHE A 124 2.40 -9.03 6.52
C PHE A 124 2.50 -10.51 6.87
N ASP A 125 1.37 -11.12 7.23
CA ASP A 125 1.28 -12.56 7.54
C ASP A 125 0.39 -13.32 6.57
N ALA A 126 -0.29 -12.65 5.65
CA ALA A 126 -1.12 -13.28 4.62
C ALA A 126 -1.27 -12.33 3.44
N TRP A 127 -1.56 -12.88 2.28
CA TRP A 127 -1.86 -12.09 1.08
C TRP A 127 -2.91 -12.81 0.24
N ARG A 128 -3.61 -12.04 -0.61
CA ARG A 128 -4.54 -12.60 -1.59
C ARG A 128 -4.74 -11.64 -2.76
N TRP A 129 -5.30 -12.16 -3.83
CA TRP A 129 -5.80 -11.31 -4.93
C TRP A 129 -7.22 -10.88 -4.58
N ALA A 130 -7.51 -9.60 -4.81
CA ALA A 130 -8.81 -9.01 -4.56
C ALA A 130 -9.31 -8.32 -5.82
N ARG A 131 -10.62 -8.16 -5.93
CA ARG A 131 -11.16 -7.34 -7.00
C ARG A 131 -10.94 -5.87 -6.64
N LEU A 132 -10.69 -5.04 -7.66
CA LEU A 132 -10.43 -3.61 -7.44
C LEU A 132 -11.58 -2.95 -6.68
N GLN A 133 -12.81 -3.38 -6.95
CA GLN A 133 -14.00 -2.83 -6.32
C GLN A 133 -14.08 -3.09 -4.81
N GLU A 134 -13.32 -4.07 -4.30
CA GLU A 134 -13.29 -4.37 -2.86
C GLU A 134 -12.46 -3.36 -2.06
N LEU A 135 -11.56 -2.62 -2.70
CA LEU A 135 -10.58 -1.79 -2.00
C LEU A 135 -11.19 -0.80 -0.99
N PRO A 136 -12.24 -0.04 -1.34
CA PRO A 136 -12.79 0.91 -0.36
C PRO A 136 -13.30 0.25 0.92
N ALA A 137 -13.85 -0.97 0.80
CA ALA A 137 -14.37 -1.70 1.95
C ALA A 137 -13.24 -2.28 2.82
N LEU A 138 -12.05 -2.47 2.26
CA LEU A 138 -10.90 -2.98 3.00
C LEU A 138 -10.18 -1.89 3.80
N ALA A 139 -10.31 -0.65 3.37
CA ALA A 139 -9.57 0.46 3.97
C ALA A 139 -10.08 0.79 5.37
N VAL A 140 -9.15 1.12 6.27
CA VAL A 140 -9.52 1.78 7.52
C VAL A 140 -10.16 3.13 7.16
N GLU A 141 -11.03 3.63 8.03
CA GLU A 141 -11.89 4.76 7.71
C GLU A 141 -11.13 5.99 7.20
N PHE A 142 -10.03 6.36 7.87
CA PHE A 142 -9.27 7.56 7.49
C PHE A 142 -8.47 7.42 6.20
N LYS A 143 -8.41 6.21 5.62
CA LYS A 143 -7.79 5.95 4.32
C LYS A 143 -8.79 5.64 3.23
N ARG A 144 -10.08 5.55 3.55
CA ARG A 144 -11.10 5.12 2.59
C ARG A 144 -11.16 6.02 1.36
N ALA A 145 -11.07 7.34 1.54
CA ALA A 145 -11.12 8.27 0.42
C ALA A 145 -9.98 8.03 -0.57
N ILE A 146 -8.79 7.66 -0.07
CA ILE A 146 -7.66 7.32 -0.93
C ILE A 146 -7.97 6.06 -1.72
N TYR A 147 -8.46 5.01 -1.08
CA TYR A 147 -8.77 3.76 -1.75
C TYR A 147 -9.88 3.93 -2.79
N GLU A 148 -10.87 4.76 -2.51
CA GLU A 148 -11.91 5.11 -3.49
C GLU A 148 -11.31 5.82 -4.71
N ASP A 149 -10.40 6.77 -4.48
CA ASP A 149 -9.71 7.49 -5.56
C ASP A 149 -8.89 6.52 -6.41
N LEU A 150 -8.13 5.61 -5.77
CA LEU A 150 -7.29 4.64 -6.47
C LEU A 150 -8.15 3.70 -7.33
N ALA A 151 -9.28 3.25 -6.81
CA ALA A 151 -10.17 2.37 -7.57
C ALA A 151 -10.73 3.05 -8.81
N ARG A 152 -11.00 4.36 -8.73
CA ARG A 152 -11.43 5.13 -9.88
C ARG A 152 -10.30 5.40 -10.86
N GLU A 153 -9.16 5.88 -10.35
CA GLU A 153 -8.02 6.29 -11.19
C GLU A 153 -7.48 5.12 -12.00
N PHE A 154 -7.41 3.95 -11.39
CA PHE A 154 -6.82 2.77 -12.02
C PHE A 154 -7.85 1.74 -12.50
N ALA A 155 -9.11 2.16 -12.64
CA ALA A 155 -10.20 1.25 -13.03
C ALA A 155 -9.92 0.51 -14.36
N ARG A 156 -9.21 1.16 -15.28
CA ARG A 156 -8.90 0.57 -16.59
C ARG A 156 -8.01 -0.67 -16.53
N PHE A 157 -7.32 -0.87 -15.41
CA PHE A 157 -6.45 -2.03 -15.21
C PHE A 157 -7.16 -3.18 -14.47
N GLY A 158 -8.33 -2.91 -13.90
CA GLY A 158 -9.12 -3.92 -13.22
C GLY A 158 -9.82 -4.84 -14.19
N GLY A 159 -9.94 -6.10 -13.80
CA GLY A 159 -10.66 -7.10 -14.59
C GLY A 159 -12.16 -7.05 -14.40
#